data_6b63f135982efcacbb754eb0bc714f1f
#
_entry.id   6b63f135982efcacbb754eb0bc714f1f
#
_cell.length_a   1.000
_cell.length_b   1.000
_cell.length_c   1.000
_cell.angle_alpha   90.00
_cell.angle_beta   90.00
_cell.angle_gamma   90.00
#
_symmetry.space_group_name_H-M   'P 1'
#
loop_
_entity.id
_entity.type
_entity.pdbx_description
1 polymer ?
#
loop_
_entity_poly.entity_id
_entity_poly.type
_entity_poly.pdbx_seq_one_letter_code
_entity_poly.pdbx_strand_id
1 'polypeptide(L)'
;MSKVTVNIQYCGAWGYGKYAKALSSSIASYFGDGVVDVTFEKDSGATGNFEVTMNGTLIHSKTKDGKGRCESDKEKAGVMEQIEAYLESL
;
A
#
# COMPACT_ATOMS: atom_id res chain seq x y z
N MET A 1 -15.76 4.24 -11.54
CA MET A 1 -15.28 4.99 -10.37
C MET A 1 -14.82 3.99 -9.30
N SER A 2 -13.63 4.16 -8.78
CA SER A 2 -13.12 3.27 -7.75
C SER A 2 -13.80 3.53 -6.41
N LYS A 3 -13.93 2.48 -5.61
CA LYS A 3 -14.55 2.56 -4.28
C LYS A 3 -13.54 2.80 -3.18
N VAL A 4 -12.28 2.51 -3.45
CA VAL A 4 -11.20 2.58 -2.46
C VAL A 4 -10.01 3.28 -3.08
N THR A 5 -9.42 4.21 -2.35
CA THR A 5 -8.15 4.83 -2.72
C THR A 5 -7.08 4.37 -1.74
N VAL A 6 -6.03 3.76 -2.26
CA VAL A 6 -4.88 3.33 -1.48
C VAL A 6 -3.70 4.23 -1.83
N ASN A 7 -3.13 4.89 -0.83
CA ASN A 7 -1.95 5.71 -1.00
C ASN A 7 -0.73 4.99 -0.41
N ILE A 8 0.34 4.90 -1.19
CA ILE A 8 1.59 4.29 -0.75
C ILE A 8 2.63 5.39 -0.63
N GLN A 9 2.96 5.75 0.61
CA GLN A 9 4.04 6.69 0.90
C GLN A 9 5.33 5.90 1.12
N TYR A 10 6.39 6.24 0.43
CA TYR A 10 7.62 5.47 0.50
C TYR A 10 8.85 6.37 0.52
N CYS A 11 9.92 5.82 1.11
CA CYS A 11 11.23 6.47 1.16
C CYS A 11 11.71 6.89 -0.22
N GLY A 12 12.22 8.11 -0.34
CA GLY A 12 12.73 8.64 -1.59
C GLY A 12 14.09 8.12 -2.00
N ALA A 13 14.69 7.25 -1.17
CA ALA A 13 15.99 6.63 -1.42
C ALA A 13 15.90 5.13 -1.17
N TRP A 14 17.04 4.42 -1.24
CA TRP A 14 17.17 2.99 -0.92
C TRP A 14 16.33 2.04 -1.77
N GLY A 15 15.83 2.49 -2.92
CA GLY A 15 15.11 1.62 -3.85
C GLY A 15 13.72 1.22 -3.40
N TYR A 16 13.10 1.95 -2.49
CA TYR A 16 11.76 1.61 -1.99
C TYR A 16 10.67 1.72 -3.05
N GLY A 17 10.91 2.49 -4.12
CA GLY A 17 9.94 2.64 -5.20
C GLY A 17 9.55 1.33 -5.87
N LYS A 18 10.49 0.39 -5.98
CA LYS A 18 10.18 -0.92 -6.57
C LYS A 18 9.19 -1.73 -5.72
N TYR A 19 9.25 -1.58 -4.40
CA TYR A 19 8.32 -2.26 -3.50
C TYR A 19 6.93 -1.63 -3.57
N ALA A 20 6.88 -0.30 -3.70
CA ALA A 20 5.61 0.40 -3.88
C ALA A 20 4.93 -0.02 -5.17
N LYS A 21 5.68 -0.09 -6.27
CA LYS A 21 5.16 -0.53 -7.57
C LYS A 21 4.71 -1.99 -7.53
N ALA A 22 5.46 -2.85 -6.87
CA ALA A 22 5.11 -4.26 -6.74
C ALA A 22 3.81 -4.43 -5.96
N LEU A 23 3.63 -3.66 -4.89
CA LEU A 23 2.38 -3.70 -4.12
C LEU A 23 1.20 -3.22 -4.96
N SER A 24 1.38 -2.13 -5.71
CA SER A 24 0.35 -1.61 -6.60
C SER A 24 -0.07 -2.65 -7.64
N SER A 25 0.90 -3.32 -8.25
CA SER A 25 0.62 -4.39 -9.23
C SER A 25 -0.13 -5.54 -8.59
N SER A 26 0.23 -5.92 -7.37
CA SER A 26 -0.45 -6.99 -6.64
C SER A 26 -1.90 -6.61 -6.33
N ILE A 27 -2.14 -5.38 -5.93
CA ILE A 27 -3.49 -4.88 -5.65
C ILE A 27 -4.34 -4.92 -6.92
N ALA A 28 -3.81 -4.41 -8.02
CA ALA A 28 -4.52 -4.40 -9.30
C ALA A 28 -4.85 -5.81 -9.78
N SER A 29 -3.90 -6.72 -9.62
CA SER A 29 -4.06 -8.12 -10.02
C SER A 29 -5.10 -8.85 -9.16
N TYR A 30 -5.12 -8.54 -7.87
CA TYR A 30 -6.02 -9.21 -6.93
C TYR A 30 -7.47 -8.74 -7.05
N PHE A 31 -7.69 -7.44 -7.17
CA PHE A 31 -9.04 -6.86 -7.16
C PHE A 31 -9.58 -6.55 -8.55
N GLY A 32 -8.73 -6.47 -9.55
CA GLY A 32 -9.11 -6.08 -10.91
C GLY A 32 -9.09 -4.57 -11.11
N ASP A 33 -9.14 -4.17 -12.38
CA ASP A 33 -9.08 -2.76 -12.77
C ASP A 33 -10.31 -1.99 -12.30
N GLY A 34 -10.08 -0.77 -11.83
CA GLY A 34 -11.16 0.14 -11.48
C GLY A 34 -11.78 -0.08 -10.10
N VAL A 35 -11.35 -1.09 -9.36
CA VAL A 35 -11.86 -1.35 -8.01
C VAL A 35 -11.09 -0.53 -6.98
N VAL A 36 -9.77 -0.50 -7.09
CA VAL A 36 -8.90 0.23 -6.18
C VAL A 36 -8.03 1.20 -6.96
N ASP A 37 -8.08 2.47 -6.60
CA ASP A 37 -7.14 3.47 -7.12
C ASP A 37 -5.91 3.47 -6.22
N VAL A 38 -4.73 3.35 -6.83
CA VAL A 38 -3.48 3.42 -6.09
C VAL A 38 -2.75 4.70 -6.45
N THR A 39 -2.39 5.45 -5.42
CA THR A 39 -1.59 6.67 -5.58
C THR A 39 -0.26 6.49 -4.86
N PHE A 40 0.75 7.22 -5.30
CA PHE A 40 2.09 7.13 -4.74
C PHE A 40 2.52 8.47 -4.17
N GLU A 41 3.20 8.41 -3.04
CA GLU A 41 3.77 9.61 -2.41
C GLU A 41 5.23 9.31 -2.09
N LYS A 42 6.13 9.81 -2.94
CA LYS A 42 7.57 9.62 -2.75
C LYS A 42 8.11 10.69 -1.81
N ASP A 43 8.74 10.26 -0.73
CA ASP A 43 9.40 11.19 0.20
C ASP A 43 10.61 11.86 -0.48
N SER A 44 10.96 13.06 -0.02
CA SER A 44 12.04 13.83 -0.63
C SER A 44 13.44 13.38 -0.22
N GLY A 45 13.57 12.35 0.58
CA GLY A 45 14.87 11.89 1.05
C GLY A 45 14.82 10.51 1.66
N ALA A 46 15.88 10.14 2.36
CA ALA A 46 16.04 8.82 2.98
C ALA A 46 15.28 8.77 4.31
N THR A 47 13.97 8.64 4.25
CA THR A 47 13.11 8.64 5.43
C THR A 47 12.92 7.24 6.02
N GLY A 48 13.11 6.21 5.23
CA GLY A 48 12.83 4.83 5.64
C GLY A 48 11.35 4.50 5.73
N ASN A 49 10.47 5.38 5.29
CA ASN A 49 9.03 5.16 5.36
C ASN A 49 8.54 4.15 4.32
N PHE A 50 7.58 3.34 4.71
CA PHE A 50 6.74 2.59 3.79
C PHE A 50 5.38 2.47 4.47
N GLU A 51 4.49 3.40 4.13
CA GLU A 51 3.20 3.59 4.80
C GLU A 51 2.08 3.45 3.79
N VAL A 52 1.12 2.60 4.08
CA VAL A 52 -0.02 2.36 3.20
C VAL A 52 -1.27 2.83 3.91
N THR A 53 -2.01 3.74 3.28
CA THR A 53 -3.29 4.23 3.79
C THR A 53 -4.40 3.83 2.83
N MET A 54 -5.57 3.55 3.40
CA MET A 54 -6.76 3.19 2.64
C MET A 54 -7.85 4.17 3.03
N ASN A 55 -8.26 5.02 2.09
CA ASN A 55 -9.25 6.08 2.34
C ASN A 55 -8.89 6.91 3.59
N GLY A 56 -7.59 7.20 3.77
CA GLY A 56 -7.10 8.00 4.89
C GLY A 56 -6.79 7.21 6.17
N THR A 57 -7.07 5.92 6.20
CA THR A 57 -6.76 5.08 7.37
C THR A 57 -5.47 4.32 7.13
N LEU A 58 -4.52 4.43 8.05
CA LEU A 58 -3.25 3.72 7.96
C LEU A 58 -3.47 2.22 8.17
N ILE A 59 -3.12 1.40 7.18
CA ILE A 59 -3.32 -0.05 7.25
C ILE A 59 -2.00 -0.84 7.28
N HIS A 60 -0.88 -0.19 6.94
CA HIS A 60 0.45 -0.81 7.02
C HIS A 60 1.47 0.29 7.27
N SER A 61 2.35 0.10 8.23
CA SER A 61 3.37 1.08 8.55
C SER A 61 4.67 0.43 8.95
N LYS A 62 5.74 0.78 8.24
CA LYS A 62 7.08 0.34 8.58
C LYS A 62 7.60 1.09 9.81
N THR A 63 7.33 2.39 9.89
CA THR A 63 7.90 3.21 10.96
C THR A 63 7.11 3.14 12.26
N LYS A 64 5.79 3.03 12.21
CA LYS A 64 4.95 2.98 13.41
C LYS A 64 4.78 1.57 13.95
N ASP A 65 4.59 0.60 13.05
CA ASP A 65 4.25 -0.77 13.45
C ASP A 65 5.42 -1.73 13.37
N GLY A 66 6.59 -1.26 12.93
CA GLY A 66 7.77 -2.09 12.77
C GLY A 66 7.64 -3.13 11.66
N LYS A 67 6.71 -2.94 10.73
CA LYS A 67 6.52 -3.83 9.60
C LYS A 67 7.57 -3.57 8.53
N GLY A 68 7.65 -4.43 7.54
CA GLY A 68 8.59 -4.29 6.44
C GLY A 68 8.07 -3.40 5.32
N ARG A 69 8.66 -3.55 4.14
CA ARG A 69 8.34 -2.77 2.93
C ARG A 69 7.23 -3.42 2.12
N CYS A 70 6.41 -4.21 2.76
CA CYS A 70 5.32 -4.96 2.12
C CYS A 70 5.81 -5.85 0.98
N GLU A 71 7.00 -6.42 1.14
CA GLU A 71 7.62 -7.25 0.12
C GLU A 71 7.36 -8.74 0.31
N SER A 72 7.02 -9.17 1.52
CA SER A 72 6.68 -10.55 1.79
C SER A 72 5.23 -10.84 1.43
N ASP A 73 4.95 -12.09 1.09
CA ASP A 73 3.58 -12.51 0.78
C ASP A 73 2.65 -12.30 1.97
N LYS A 74 3.16 -12.52 3.17
CA LYS A 74 2.38 -12.31 4.41
C LYS A 74 1.96 -10.85 4.58
N GLU A 75 2.87 -9.93 4.34
CA GLU A 75 2.59 -8.50 4.48
C GLU A 75 1.64 -8.02 3.39
N LYS A 76 1.82 -8.48 2.16
CA LYS A 76 0.90 -8.19 1.06
C LYS A 76 -0.48 -8.73 1.34
N ALA A 77 -0.57 -9.96 1.86
CA ALA A 77 -1.84 -10.57 2.22
C ALA A 77 -2.57 -9.75 3.30
N GLY A 78 -1.83 -9.22 4.27
CA GLY A 78 -2.40 -8.36 5.30
C GLY A 78 -3.05 -7.10 4.72
N VAL A 79 -2.40 -6.47 3.74
CA VAL A 79 -2.95 -5.31 3.05
C VAL A 79 -4.20 -5.70 2.25
N MET A 80 -4.15 -6.82 1.53
CA MET A 80 -5.29 -7.29 0.75
C MET A 80 -6.49 -7.59 1.64
N GLU A 81 -6.27 -8.18 2.81
CA GLU A 81 -7.34 -8.46 3.77
C GLU A 81 -8.04 -7.19 4.24
N GLN A 82 -7.28 -6.14 4.52
CA GLN A 82 -7.83 -4.86 4.95
C GLN A 82 -8.70 -4.24 3.86
N ILE A 83 -8.22 -4.27 2.63
CA ILE A 83 -8.96 -3.72 1.49
C ILE A 83 -10.24 -4.53 1.26
N GLU A 84 -10.11 -5.86 1.28
CA GLU A 84 -11.24 -6.76 1.07
C GLU A 84 -12.33 -6.57 2.12
N ALA A 85 -11.92 -6.46 3.39
CA ALA A 85 -12.85 -6.22 4.49
C ALA A 85 -13.61 -4.90 4.30
N TYR A 86 -12.92 -3.86 3.84
CA TYR A 86 -13.54 -2.56 3.56
C TYR A 86 -14.57 -2.68 2.43
N LEU A 87 -14.19 -3.36 1.33
CA LEU A 87 -15.09 -3.56 0.20
C LEU A 87 -16.33 -4.35 0.59
N GLU A 88 -16.18 -5.35 1.43
CA GLU A 88 -17.30 -6.16 1.91
C GLU A 88 -18.24 -5.38 2.81
N SER A 89 -17.75 -4.32 3.47
CA SER A 89 -18.56 -3.49 4.36
C SER A 89 -19.39 -2.45 3.62
N LEU A 90 -19.16 -2.27 2.34
CA LEU A 90 -19.94 -1.33 1.53
C LEU A 90 -21.34 -1.93 1.15
#